data_4428e37223d01bd2fb16fd418d1c8331
#
_entry.id   4428e37223d01bd2fb16fd418d1c8331
#
_cell.length_a   1.000
_cell.length_b   1.000
_cell.length_c   1.000
_cell.angle_alpha   90.00
_cell.angle_beta   90.00
_cell.angle_gamma   90.00
#
_symmetry.space_group_name_H-M   'P 1'
#
loop_
_entity.id
_entity.type
_entity.pdbx_description
1 polymer ?
#
loop_
_entity_poly.entity_id
_entity_poly.type
_entity_poly.pdbx_seq_one_letter_code
_entity_poly.pdbx_strand_id
1 'polypeptide(L)'
;VYEETFSTEQMLAQLESGAANMSPSLSMNDERKAFLDFSHAFGGAGWVLVGRVGEPPVESLQQLSQQVLVLPARHALESMIRRDYPAIQLRSVKTYAEARALVVSGEAYATIENEIAAQFYPAGQLEVGQAVEGLWTADYLSVGKGQPQLLSILNKALEAFPPEELRAIRLKWSTGSAPVQAPASKQWLTTWGWGVFAVGVFALSILW
;
A
#
# COMPACT_ATOMS: atom_id res chain seq x y z
N VAL A 1 11.90 9.58 15.97
CA VAL A 1 10.52 10.10 15.89
C VAL A 1 9.93 9.55 14.58
N TYR A 2 8.74 9.00 14.63
CA TYR A 2 7.98 8.58 13.43
C TYR A 2 7.20 9.77 12.91
N GLU A 3 7.27 10.01 11.60
CA GLU A 3 6.51 11.05 10.91
C GLU A 3 5.70 10.44 9.80
N GLU A 4 4.42 10.75 9.75
CA GLU A 4 3.50 10.26 8.77
C GLU A 4 3.42 11.21 7.58
N THR A 5 3.52 10.70 6.37
CA THR A 5 3.43 11.47 5.14
C THR A 5 2.22 11.04 4.32
N PHE A 6 1.57 11.99 3.65
CA PHE A 6 0.34 11.73 2.89
C PHE A 6 0.58 11.43 1.41
N SER A 7 1.82 11.59 0.93
CA SER A 7 2.17 11.29 -0.46
C SER A 7 3.61 10.82 -0.61
N THR A 8 3.86 10.06 -1.68
CA THR A 8 5.22 9.65 -2.06
C THR A 8 6.12 10.86 -2.30
N GLU A 9 5.62 11.90 -2.95
CA GLU A 9 6.36 13.14 -3.21
C GLU A 9 6.80 13.81 -1.90
N GLN A 10 5.90 13.95 -0.92
CA GLN A 10 6.23 14.54 0.38
C GLN A 10 7.29 13.72 1.12
N MET A 11 7.14 12.38 1.15
CA MET A 11 8.11 11.48 1.78
C MET A 11 9.49 11.61 1.13
N LEU A 12 9.56 11.59 -0.19
CA LEU A 12 10.83 11.73 -0.91
C LEU A 12 11.46 13.10 -0.69
N ALA A 13 10.69 14.18 -0.65
CA ALA A 13 11.18 15.53 -0.36
C ALA A 13 11.78 15.64 1.04
N GLN A 14 11.18 14.99 2.05
CA GLN A 14 11.73 14.95 3.40
C GLN A 14 13.05 14.17 3.49
N LEU A 15 13.15 13.04 2.77
CA LEU A 15 14.39 12.26 2.68
C LEU A 15 15.49 13.02 1.93
N GLU A 16 15.14 13.69 0.84
CA GLU A 16 16.05 14.47 0.01
C GLU A 16 16.59 15.70 0.73
N SER A 17 15.76 16.38 1.52
CA SER A 17 16.16 17.52 2.34
C SER A 17 16.88 17.14 3.63
N GLY A 18 16.88 15.85 4.01
CA GLY A 18 17.42 15.38 5.29
C GLY A 18 16.51 15.65 6.49
N ALA A 19 15.28 16.12 6.29
CA ALA A 19 14.29 16.26 7.36
C ALA A 19 13.88 14.89 7.92
N ALA A 20 13.82 13.86 7.08
CA ALA A 20 13.71 12.47 7.47
C ALA A 20 15.01 11.71 7.17
N ASN A 21 15.41 10.80 8.07
CA ASN A 21 16.64 10.04 7.94
C ASN A 21 16.45 8.74 7.15
N MET A 22 15.25 8.14 7.20
CA MET A 22 14.97 6.85 6.57
C MET A 22 13.50 6.69 6.21
N SER A 23 13.22 5.80 5.25
CA SER A 23 11.88 5.26 4.99
C SER A 23 11.87 3.76 5.26
N PRO A 24 10.79 3.23 5.87
CA PRO A 24 10.68 1.81 6.23
C PRO A 24 10.39 0.88 5.05
N SER A 25 9.91 1.42 3.94
CA SER A 25 9.66 0.65 2.70
C SER A 25 9.70 1.60 1.51
N LEU A 26 10.57 1.29 0.57
CA LEU A 26 10.67 2.06 -0.67
C LEU A 26 11.25 1.19 -1.79
N SER A 27 10.63 1.25 -2.96
CA SER A 27 11.17 0.64 -4.18
C SER A 27 12.37 1.44 -4.67
N MET A 28 13.41 0.73 -5.12
CA MET A 28 14.62 1.33 -5.64
C MET A 28 14.46 1.66 -7.14
N ASN A 29 14.86 2.86 -7.53
CA ASN A 29 15.06 3.26 -8.93
C ASN A 29 16.23 4.24 -9.05
N ASP A 30 16.62 4.60 -10.26
CA ASP A 30 17.82 5.41 -10.48
C ASP A 30 17.68 6.84 -9.98
N GLU A 31 16.49 7.44 -10.07
CA GLU A 31 16.20 8.75 -9.50
C GLU A 31 16.46 8.77 -7.99
N ARG A 32 15.94 7.78 -7.29
CA ARG A 32 16.06 7.66 -5.83
C ARG A 32 17.47 7.34 -5.37
N LYS A 33 18.23 6.55 -6.15
CA LYS A 33 19.65 6.26 -5.88
C LYS A 33 20.53 7.52 -5.91
N ALA A 34 20.07 8.59 -6.53
CA ALA A 34 20.81 9.85 -6.55
C ALA A 34 20.99 10.43 -5.14
N PHE A 35 20.03 10.28 -4.25
CA PHE A 35 20.02 10.87 -2.90
C PHE A 35 19.79 9.87 -1.76
N LEU A 36 19.50 8.60 -2.05
CA LEU A 36 19.30 7.53 -1.06
C LEU A 36 20.29 6.39 -1.25
N ASP A 37 20.62 5.73 -0.13
CA ASP A 37 21.20 4.42 -0.08
C ASP A 37 20.14 3.42 0.41
N PHE A 38 20.21 2.15 -0.04
CA PHE A 38 19.20 1.13 0.17
C PHE A 38 19.80 -0.07 0.91
N SER A 39 19.03 -0.63 1.84
CA SER A 39 19.37 -1.87 2.54
C SER A 39 19.36 -3.09 1.62
N HIS A 40 19.64 -4.25 2.18
CA HIS A 40 19.25 -5.52 1.56
C HIS A 40 17.73 -5.56 1.39
N ALA A 41 17.26 -6.20 0.32
CA ALA A 41 15.83 -6.38 0.10
C ALA A 41 15.24 -7.30 1.18
N PHE A 42 14.10 -6.90 1.73
CA PHE A 42 13.40 -7.70 2.75
C PHE A 42 12.01 -8.18 2.29
N GLY A 43 11.51 -7.67 1.20
CA GLY A 43 10.20 -7.97 0.66
C GLY A 43 10.09 -7.57 -0.80
N GLY A 44 8.87 -7.47 -1.25
CA GLY A 44 8.52 -7.01 -2.58
C GLY A 44 7.17 -7.52 -3.00
N ALA A 45 6.61 -6.87 -4.02
CA ALA A 45 5.33 -7.20 -4.61
C ALA A 45 5.32 -6.83 -6.09
N GLY A 46 4.38 -7.41 -6.83
CA GLY A 46 4.07 -7.02 -8.19
C GLY A 46 3.32 -5.68 -8.23
N TRP A 47 3.30 -5.09 -9.39
CA TRP A 47 2.42 -3.99 -9.73
C TRP A 47 1.25 -4.52 -10.53
N VAL A 48 0.03 -4.10 -10.21
CA VAL A 48 -1.19 -4.47 -10.91
C VAL A 48 -1.85 -3.24 -11.52
N LEU A 49 -2.45 -3.46 -12.69
CA LEU A 49 -3.30 -2.47 -13.32
C LEU A 49 -4.67 -2.49 -12.64
N VAL A 50 -5.20 -1.33 -12.34
CA VAL A 50 -6.51 -1.17 -11.70
C VAL A 50 -7.37 -0.30 -12.59
N GLY A 51 -8.48 -0.87 -13.04
CA GLY A 51 -9.48 -0.23 -13.89
C GLY A 51 -10.80 -0.03 -13.16
N ARG A 52 -11.80 0.45 -13.90
CA ARG A 52 -13.18 0.63 -13.42
C ARG A 52 -14.00 -0.63 -13.72
N VAL A 53 -14.80 -1.06 -12.76
CA VAL A 53 -15.78 -2.14 -12.95
C VAL A 53 -16.73 -1.80 -14.09
N GLY A 54 -16.96 -2.77 -14.97
CA GLY A 54 -17.84 -2.62 -16.13
C GLY A 54 -17.16 -2.14 -17.41
N GLU A 55 -15.89 -1.75 -17.34
CA GLU A 55 -15.05 -1.51 -18.51
C GLU A 55 -14.24 -2.77 -18.85
N PRO A 56 -13.72 -2.91 -20.08
CA PRO A 56 -12.81 -4.00 -20.40
C PRO A 56 -11.61 -4.02 -19.45
N PRO A 57 -11.24 -5.19 -18.91
CA PRO A 57 -10.12 -5.30 -18.00
C PRO A 57 -8.82 -4.85 -18.68
N VAL A 58 -7.99 -4.13 -17.93
CA VAL A 58 -6.68 -3.68 -18.43
C VAL A 58 -5.69 -4.82 -18.25
N GLU A 59 -5.25 -5.41 -19.36
CA GLU A 59 -4.39 -6.59 -19.36
C GLU A 59 -2.89 -6.24 -19.53
N SER A 60 -2.58 -5.07 -20.10
CA SER A 60 -1.19 -4.68 -20.33
C SER A 60 -1.03 -3.16 -20.48
N LEU A 61 0.21 -2.67 -20.32
CA LEU A 61 0.54 -1.26 -20.59
C LEU A 61 0.36 -0.89 -22.08
N GLN A 62 0.54 -1.82 -22.99
CA GLN A 62 0.34 -1.58 -24.42
C GLN A 62 -1.10 -1.18 -24.76
N GLN A 63 -2.09 -1.76 -24.07
CA GLN A 63 -3.50 -1.42 -24.27
C GLN A 63 -3.83 0.01 -23.83
N LEU A 64 -3.01 0.61 -22.99
CA LEU A 64 -3.18 2.00 -22.52
C LEU A 64 -2.65 3.04 -23.54
N SER A 65 -2.26 2.63 -24.74
CA SER A 65 -1.89 3.57 -25.80
C SER A 65 -3.02 4.55 -26.07
N GLN A 66 -2.72 5.86 -26.01
CA GLN A 66 -3.68 6.97 -26.14
C GLN A 66 -4.71 7.08 -24.99
N GLN A 67 -4.61 6.23 -23.96
CA GLN A 67 -5.46 6.31 -22.76
C GLN A 67 -4.77 7.10 -21.65
N VAL A 68 -5.57 7.63 -20.73
CA VAL A 68 -5.08 8.32 -19.54
C VAL A 68 -4.76 7.30 -18.46
N LEU A 69 -3.47 7.17 -18.15
CA LEU A 69 -2.98 6.44 -16.98
C LEU A 69 -2.64 7.46 -15.88
N VAL A 70 -3.22 7.29 -14.71
CA VAL A 70 -2.98 8.20 -13.58
C VAL A 70 -2.12 7.53 -12.52
N LEU A 71 -1.09 8.23 -12.04
CA LEU A 71 -0.18 7.75 -10.99
C LEU A 71 0.07 8.85 -9.96
N PRO A 72 0.35 8.50 -8.70
CA PRO A 72 0.92 9.45 -7.76
C PRO A 72 2.24 10.02 -8.29
N ALA A 73 2.48 11.30 -8.06
CA ALA A 73 3.72 11.96 -8.46
C ALA A 73 4.94 11.23 -7.87
N ARG A 74 6.00 11.13 -8.66
CA ARG A 74 7.24 10.40 -8.34
C ARG A 74 7.01 8.89 -8.06
N HIS A 75 5.98 8.31 -8.70
CA HIS A 75 5.74 6.87 -8.66
C HIS A 75 6.97 6.10 -9.17
N ALA A 76 7.24 4.91 -8.60
CA ALA A 76 8.43 4.12 -8.94
C ALA A 76 8.54 3.79 -10.44
N LEU A 77 7.42 3.63 -11.13
CA LEU A 77 7.35 3.27 -12.55
C LEU A 77 7.21 4.49 -13.48
N GLU A 78 7.07 5.71 -12.97
CA GLU A 78 6.79 6.89 -13.78
C GLU A 78 7.82 7.09 -14.89
N SER A 79 9.11 7.08 -14.55
CA SER A 79 10.20 7.29 -15.53
C SER A 79 10.27 6.19 -16.60
N MET A 80 10.03 4.94 -16.19
CA MET A 80 9.99 3.80 -17.10
C MET A 80 8.82 3.93 -18.09
N ILE A 81 7.61 4.24 -17.59
CA ILE A 81 6.42 4.39 -18.43
C ILE A 81 6.60 5.52 -19.43
N ARG A 82 7.12 6.68 -19.01
CA ARG A 82 7.39 7.81 -19.92
C ARG A 82 8.40 7.47 -21.02
N ARG A 83 9.41 6.65 -20.71
CA ARG A 83 10.44 6.24 -21.66
C ARG A 83 9.95 5.15 -22.61
N ASP A 84 9.34 4.09 -22.08
CA ASP A 84 9.07 2.86 -22.82
C ASP A 84 7.66 2.85 -23.45
N TYR A 85 6.73 3.66 -22.91
CA TYR A 85 5.35 3.78 -23.36
C TYR A 85 4.92 5.23 -23.61
N PRO A 86 5.62 5.97 -24.48
CA PRO A 86 5.38 7.41 -24.67
C PRO A 86 3.98 7.75 -25.22
N ALA A 87 3.26 6.76 -25.76
CA ALA A 87 1.90 6.94 -26.26
C ALA A 87 0.85 6.94 -25.12
N ILE A 88 1.21 6.56 -23.90
CA ILE A 88 0.32 6.63 -22.75
C ILE A 88 0.23 8.10 -22.28
N GLN A 89 -0.98 8.58 -22.08
CA GLN A 89 -1.21 9.91 -21.49
C GLN A 89 -1.05 9.84 -19.97
N LEU A 90 0.19 9.98 -19.49
CA LEU A 90 0.49 9.87 -18.08
C LEU A 90 0.13 11.15 -17.32
N ARG A 91 -0.82 11.06 -16.40
CA ARG A 91 -1.26 12.13 -15.50
C ARG A 91 -0.75 11.87 -14.08
N SER A 92 -0.13 12.86 -13.45
CA SER A 92 0.35 12.76 -12.06
C SER A 92 -0.64 13.44 -11.11
N VAL A 93 -0.85 12.81 -9.94
CA VAL A 93 -1.70 13.30 -8.84
C VAL A 93 -0.92 13.21 -7.53
N LYS A 94 -1.48 13.71 -6.42
CA LYS A 94 -0.77 13.70 -5.13
C LYS A 94 -0.82 12.34 -4.45
N THR A 95 -1.94 11.64 -4.52
CA THR A 95 -2.17 10.42 -3.74
C THR A 95 -2.79 9.31 -4.58
N TYR A 96 -2.67 8.06 -4.12
CA TYR A 96 -3.38 6.93 -4.69
C TYR A 96 -4.92 7.08 -4.58
N ALA A 97 -5.41 7.73 -3.51
CA ALA A 97 -6.84 8.01 -3.38
C ALA A 97 -7.36 8.93 -4.49
N GLU A 98 -6.61 9.97 -4.85
CA GLU A 98 -6.93 10.83 -6.00
C GLU A 98 -6.86 10.06 -7.32
N ALA A 99 -5.83 9.22 -7.51
CA ALA A 99 -5.71 8.38 -8.69
C ALA A 99 -6.95 7.48 -8.86
N ARG A 100 -7.34 6.78 -7.79
CA ARG A 100 -8.54 5.94 -7.78
C ARG A 100 -9.82 6.73 -8.09
N ALA A 101 -9.97 7.90 -7.51
CA ALA A 101 -11.14 8.76 -7.77
C ALA A 101 -11.26 9.13 -9.25
N LEU A 102 -10.15 9.43 -9.93
CA LEU A 102 -10.15 9.72 -11.36
C LEU A 102 -10.48 8.50 -12.23
N VAL A 103 -10.08 7.30 -11.80
CA VAL A 103 -10.49 6.06 -12.48
C VAL A 103 -11.99 5.82 -12.29
N VAL A 104 -12.50 5.98 -11.08
CA VAL A 104 -13.93 5.82 -10.78
C VAL A 104 -14.79 6.82 -11.56
N SER A 105 -14.37 8.09 -11.66
CA SER A 105 -15.10 9.11 -12.42
C SER A 105 -15.02 8.96 -13.93
N GLY A 106 -14.08 8.14 -14.44
CA GLY A 106 -13.82 7.98 -15.87
C GLY A 106 -12.93 9.05 -16.49
N GLU A 107 -12.35 9.93 -15.66
CA GLU A 107 -11.34 10.90 -16.11
C GLU A 107 -9.98 10.26 -16.39
N ALA A 108 -9.72 9.08 -15.82
CA ALA A 108 -8.60 8.22 -16.16
C ALA A 108 -9.10 6.82 -16.48
N TYR A 109 -8.39 6.13 -17.39
CA TYR A 109 -8.73 4.76 -17.77
C TYR A 109 -8.26 3.75 -16.74
N ALA A 110 -7.05 3.93 -16.20
CA ALA A 110 -6.46 3.03 -15.21
C ALA A 110 -5.47 3.76 -14.28
N THR A 111 -5.14 3.08 -13.19
CA THR A 111 -3.99 3.37 -12.33
C THR A 111 -3.16 2.11 -12.13
N ILE A 112 -1.96 2.25 -11.55
CA ILE A 112 -1.11 1.14 -11.15
C ILE A 112 -0.96 1.17 -9.64
N GLU A 113 -1.13 0.00 -9.01
CA GLU A 113 -1.05 -0.16 -7.57
C GLU A 113 -0.19 -1.37 -7.22
N ASN A 114 0.30 -1.39 -6.00
CA ASN A 114 0.91 -2.59 -5.44
C ASN A 114 -0.15 -3.69 -5.30
N GLU A 115 0.15 -4.91 -5.76
CA GLU A 115 -0.80 -6.04 -5.75
C GLU A 115 -1.33 -6.36 -4.34
N ILE A 116 -0.54 -6.14 -3.30
CA ILE A 116 -0.99 -6.36 -1.92
C ILE A 116 -1.99 -5.27 -1.52
N ALA A 117 -1.70 -4.01 -1.82
CA ALA A 117 -2.59 -2.89 -1.51
C ALA A 117 -3.93 -2.98 -2.26
N ALA A 118 -3.89 -3.41 -3.52
CA ALA A 118 -5.07 -3.55 -4.36
C ALA A 118 -6.10 -4.58 -3.83
N GLN A 119 -5.65 -5.58 -3.07
CA GLN A 119 -6.54 -6.59 -2.46
C GLN A 119 -7.44 -6.03 -1.35
N PHE A 120 -7.10 -4.87 -0.79
CA PHE A 120 -7.87 -4.23 0.29
C PHE A 120 -8.90 -3.20 -0.22
N TYR A 121 -9.13 -3.11 -1.51
CA TYR A 121 -10.12 -2.18 -2.04
C TYR A 121 -11.54 -2.64 -1.74
N PRO A 122 -12.44 -1.71 -1.41
CA PRO A 122 -13.85 -2.02 -1.31
C PRO A 122 -14.34 -2.51 -2.68
N ALA A 123 -15.02 -3.64 -2.69
CA ALA A 123 -15.63 -4.19 -3.90
C ALA A 123 -16.64 -3.19 -4.51
N GLY A 124 -16.71 -3.14 -5.83
CA GLY A 124 -17.83 -2.57 -6.55
C GLY A 124 -17.55 -1.42 -7.52
N GLN A 125 -16.45 -0.69 -7.40
CA GLN A 125 -16.14 0.43 -8.30
C GLN A 125 -14.86 0.24 -9.09
N LEU A 126 -13.87 -0.44 -8.51
CA LEU A 126 -12.58 -0.71 -9.13
C LEU A 126 -12.37 -2.22 -9.26
N GLU A 127 -11.73 -2.59 -10.34
CA GLU A 127 -11.35 -3.97 -10.65
C GLU A 127 -9.84 -4.05 -10.77
N VAL A 128 -9.26 -5.05 -10.08
CA VAL A 128 -7.84 -5.35 -10.20
C VAL A 128 -7.64 -6.20 -11.44
N GLY A 129 -6.94 -5.64 -12.41
CA GLY A 129 -6.59 -6.29 -13.65
C GLY A 129 -5.33 -7.16 -13.53
N GLN A 130 -4.65 -7.34 -14.64
CA GLN A 130 -3.45 -8.17 -14.69
C GLN A 130 -2.26 -7.52 -14.01
N ALA A 131 -1.33 -8.36 -13.55
CA ALA A 131 -0.02 -7.91 -13.15
C ALA A 131 0.71 -7.27 -14.34
N VAL A 132 1.41 -6.18 -14.09
CA VAL A 132 2.27 -5.57 -15.10
C VAL A 132 3.48 -6.48 -15.29
N GLU A 133 3.56 -7.15 -16.43
CA GLU A 133 4.59 -8.15 -16.73
C GLU A 133 6.01 -7.63 -16.46
N GLY A 134 6.81 -8.46 -15.77
CA GLY A 134 8.20 -8.17 -15.48
C GLY A 134 8.44 -7.08 -14.43
N LEU A 135 7.39 -6.49 -13.86
CA LEU A 135 7.50 -5.42 -12.89
C LEU A 135 7.18 -5.90 -11.47
N TRP A 136 8.03 -6.77 -10.97
CA TRP A 136 8.14 -7.03 -9.55
C TRP A 136 9.17 -6.07 -8.94
N THR A 137 8.82 -5.41 -7.86
CA THR A 137 9.73 -4.48 -7.19
C THR A 137 10.03 -4.97 -5.78
N ALA A 138 11.31 -5.07 -5.46
CA ALA A 138 11.74 -5.36 -4.10
C ALA A 138 11.51 -4.14 -3.19
N ASP A 139 11.19 -4.42 -1.93
CA ASP A 139 11.10 -3.43 -0.87
C ASP A 139 12.41 -3.34 -0.10
N TYR A 140 12.83 -2.12 0.15
CA TYR A 140 14.06 -1.78 0.86
C TYR A 140 13.78 -0.79 1.98
N LEU A 141 14.51 -0.90 3.07
CA LEU A 141 14.72 0.23 3.96
C LEU A 141 15.63 1.23 3.23
N SER A 142 15.29 2.49 3.19
CA SER A 142 16.13 3.49 2.54
C SER A 142 16.58 4.54 3.53
N VAL A 143 17.81 5.02 3.38
CA VAL A 143 18.43 6.05 4.21
C VAL A 143 18.96 7.17 3.34
N GLY A 144 18.97 8.41 3.86
CA GLY A 144 19.64 9.51 3.19
C GLY A 144 21.13 9.21 2.99
N LYS A 145 21.71 9.68 1.89
CA LYS A 145 23.16 9.54 1.64
C LYS A 145 23.97 10.15 2.77
N GLY A 146 25.13 9.54 3.03
CA GLY A 146 26.03 9.98 4.12
C GLY A 146 25.72 9.39 5.49
N GLN A 147 24.83 8.38 5.56
CA GLN A 147 24.50 7.67 6.80
C GLN A 147 24.91 6.18 6.78
N PRO A 148 26.21 5.84 6.51
CA PRO A 148 26.64 4.46 6.36
C PRO A 148 26.49 3.62 7.63
N GLN A 149 26.59 4.24 8.82
CA GLN A 149 26.39 3.54 10.08
C GLN A 149 24.95 3.09 10.24
N LEU A 150 23.97 3.96 9.94
CA LEU A 150 22.55 3.60 9.98
C LEU A 150 22.24 2.47 8.99
N LEU A 151 22.72 2.57 7.76
CA LEU A 151 22.54 1.52 6.75
C LEU A 151 23.15 0.19 7.20
N SER A 152 24.35 0.21 7.80
CA SER A 152 25.00 -0.99 8.33
C SER A 152 24.20 -1.64 9.47
N ILE A 153 23.62 -0.86 10.36
CA ILE A 153 22.76 -1.34 11.45
C ILE A 153 21.51 -2.00 10.88
N LEU A 154 20.85 -1.35 9.91
CA LEU A 154 19.65 -1.87 9.27
C LEU A 154 19.92 -3.20 8.53
N ASN A 155 21.01 -3.29 7.78
CA ASN A 155 21.41 -4.52 7.10
C ASN A 155 21.67 -5.65 8.08
N LYS A 156 22.41 -5.40 9.16
CA LYS A 156 22.65 -6.41 10.21
C LYS A 156 21.36 -6.85 10.91
N ALA A 157 20.42 -5.93 11.11
CA ALA A 157 19.12 -6.27 11.68
C ALA A 157 18.32 -7.17 10.74
N LEU A 158 18.30 -6.88 9.43
CA LEU A 158 17.65 -7.70 8.42
C LEU A 158 18.29 -9.09 8.30
N GLU A 159 19.62 -9.17 8.36
CA GLU A 159 20.37 -10.45 8.32
C GLU A 159 20.12 -11.30 9.58
N ALA A 160 19.97 -10.67 10.73
CA ALA A 160 19.68 -11.35 11.99
C ALA A 160 18.21 -11.73 12.15
N PHE A 161 17.32 -11.22 11.31
CA PHE A 161 15.88 -11.50 11.40
C PHE A 161 15.58 -12.91 10.90
N PRO A 162 14.93 -13.76 11.71
CA PRO A 162 14.65 -15.14 11.32
C PRO A 162 13.78 -15.20 10.05
N PRO A 163 14.19 -15.96 9.01
CA PRO A 163 13.44 -16.03 7.75
C PRO A 163 11.99 -16.51 7.93
N GLU A 164 11.74 -17.39 8.90
CA GLU A 164 10.41 -17.90 9.23
C GLU A 164 9.51 -16.83 9.82
N GLU A 165 10.03 -15.93 10.65
CA GLU A 165 9.25 -14.81 11.20
C GLU A 165 8.91 -13.80 10.10
N LEU A 166 9.86 -13.46 9.24
CA LEU A 166 9.62 -12.58 8.10
C LEU A 166 8.56 -13.18 7.16
N ARG A 167 8.63 -14.50 6.92
CA ARG A 167 7.61 -15.21 6.15
C ARG A 167 6.23 -15.16 6.82
N ALA A 168 6.17 -15.39 8.14
CA ALA A 168 4.93 -15.35 8.91
C ALA A 168 4.28 -13.96 8.87
N ILE A 169 5.06 -12.89 9.03
CA ILE A 169 4.58 -11.51 8.91
C ILE A 169 4.02 -11.27 7.49
N ARG A 170 4.76 -11.67 6.47
CA ARG A 170 4.33 -11.49 5.09
C ARG A 170 3.01 -12.23 4.81
N LEU A 171 2.90 -13.50 5.19
CA LEU A 171 1.69 -14.29 5.03
C LEU A 171 0.51 -13.65 5.75
N LYS A 172 0.70 -13.19 6.99
CA LYS A 172 -0.34 -12.51 7.77
C LYS A 172 -0.92 -11.30 7.03
N TRP A 173 -0.10 -10.54 6.32
CA TRP A 173 -0.54 -9.32 5.64
C TRP A 173 -0.95 -9.55 4.17
N SER A 174 -0.42 -10.58 3.50
CA SER A 174 -0.78 -10.87 2.10
C SER A 174 -2.04 -11.71 1.94
N THR A 175 -2.47 -12.45 2.96
CA THR A 175 -3.66 -13.32 2.87
C THR A 175 -4.98 -12.59 3.19
N GLY A 176 -4.97 -11.27 3.28
CA GLY A 176 -6.18 -10.51 3.63
C GLY A 176 -6.74 -10.84 5.02
N SER A 177 -6.00 -11.59 5.81
CA SER A 177 -6.28 -11.74 7.25
C SER A 177 -5.90 -10.42 7.93
N ALA A 178 -6.58 -9.33 7.57
CA ALA A 178 -6.77 -8.26 8.53
C ALA A 178 -7.12 -8.96 9.84
N PRO A 179 -6.57 -8.57 11.01
CA PRO A 179 -7.00 -9.14 12.26
C PRO A 179 -8.52 -9.08 12.20
N VAL A 180 -9.15 -10.27 12.19
CA VAL A 180 -10.60 -10.36 12.24
C VAL A 180 -10.94 -9.51 13.44
N GLN A 181 -11.42 -8.29 13.20
CA GLN A 181 -12.04 -7.54 14.27
C GLN A 181 -13.07 -8.50 14.81
N ALA A 182 -12.80 -9.02 15.98
CA ALA A 182 -13.69 -9.97 16.62
C ALA A 182 -15.07 -9.38 16.46
N PRO A 183 -16.01 -10.10 15.84
CA PRO A 183 -17.27 -9.51 15.44
C PRO A 183 -17.81 -8.77 16.65
N ALA A 184 -18.16 -7.51 16.48
CA ALA A 184 -18.73 -6.65 17.53
C ALA A 184 -19.96 -7.28 18.21
N SER A 185 -20.41 -8.43 17.70
CA SER A 185 -21.50 -9.27 18.18
C SER A 185 -21.32 -9.86 19.58
N LYS A 186 -20.10 -9.96 20.13
CA LYS A 186 -19.94 -10.48 21.50
C LYS A 186 -19.99 -9.39 22.58
N GLN A 187 -19.69 -8.16 22.26
CA GLN A 187 -19.72 -7.07 23.25
C GLN A 187 -21.14 -6.61 23.60
N TRP A 188 -22.07 -6.63 22.65
CA TRP A 188 -23.46 -6.29 22.94
C TRP A 188 -24.16 -7.42 23.71
N LEU A 189 -23.83 -8.69 23.49
CA LEU A 189 -24.37 -9.82 24.23
C LEU A 189 -23.96 -9.80 25.71
N THR A 190 -22.75 -9.35 26.03
CA THR A 190 -22.31 -9.22 27.45
C THR A 190 -22.94 -8.01 28.12
N THR A 191 -23.07 -6.88 27.46
CA THR A 191 -23.71 -5.67 28.04
C THR A 191 -25.23 -5.82 28.18
N TRP A 192 -25.92 -6.40 27.22
CA TRP A 192 -27.38 -6.63 27.30
C TRP A 192 -27.73 -7.83 28.16
N GLY A 193 -26.87 -8.87 28.19
CA GLY A 193 -27.07 -10.04 29.09
C GLY A 193 -27.12 -9.66 30.55
N TRP A 194 -26.25 -8.76 31.01
CA TRP A 194 -26.27 -8.25 32.36
C TRP A 194 -27.48 -7.36 32.65
N GLY A 195 -27.93 -6.58 31.69
CA GLY A 195 -29.13 -5.75 31.78
C GLY A 195 -30.42 -6.60 31.95
N VAL A 196 -30.57 -7.64 31.14
CA VAL A 196 -31.72 -8.56 31.20
C VAL A 196 -31.70 -9.35 32.48
N PHE A 197 -30.52 -9.79 32.96
CA PHE A 197 -30.37 -10.51 34.23
C PHE A 197 -30.75 -9.62 35.44
N ALA A 198 -30.32 -8.37 35.46
CA ALA A 198 -30.65 -7.40 36.51
C ALA A 198 -32.15 -7.10 36.58
N VAL A 199 -32.81 -6.94 35.43
CA VAL A 199 -34.26 -6.72 35.37
C VAL A 199 -35.04 -7.96 35.84
N GLY A 200 -34.56 -9.16 35.46
CA GLY A 200 -35.16 -10.43 35.90
C GLY A 200 -35.09 -10.63 37.41
N VAL A 201 -33.95 -10.35 38.04
CA VAL A 201 -33.75 -10.43 39.49
C VAL A 201 -34.61 -9.39 40.21
N PHE A 202 -34.72 -8.17 39.68
CA PHE A 202 -35.55 -7.11 40.27
C PHE A 202 -37.06 -7.45 40.21
N ALA A 203 -37.52 -8.03 39.10
CA ALA A 203 -38.91 -8.48 38.96
C ALA A 203 -39.28 -9.61 39.93
N LEU A 204 -38.35 -10.53 40.16
CA LEU A 204 -38.55 -11.62 41.13
C LEU A 204 -38.56 -11.14 42.58
N SER A 205 -37.89 -10.06 42.93
CA SER A 205 -37.86 -9.48 44.26
C SER A 205 -39.13 -8.69 44.63
N ILE A 206 -39.95 -8.31 43.64
CA ILE A 206 -41.25 -7.63 43.87
C ILE A 206 -42.40 -8.61 44.03
N LEU A 207 -42.21 -9.87 43.63
CA LEU A 207 -43.21 -10.92 43.70
C LEU A 207 -43.13 -11.77 45.02
N TRP A 208 -42.19 -11.40 45.89
CA TRP A 208 -42.05 -11.94 47.26
C TRP A 208 -42.34 -10.82 48.25
#